data_19de4e3504f0921b7f4ddf284ca136cc
#
_entry.id   19de4e3504f0921b7f4ddf284ca136cc
#
_cell.length_a   1.000
_cell.length_b   1.000
_cell.length_c   1.000
_cell.angle_alpha   90.00
_cell.angle_beta   90.00
_cell.angle_gamma   90.00
#
_symmetry.space_group_name_H-M   'P 1'
#
loop_
_entity.id
_entity.type
_entity.pdbx_description
1 polymer ?
#
loop_
_entity_poly.entity_id
_entity_poly.type
_entity_poly.pdbx_seq_one_letter_code
_entity_poly.pdbx_strand_id
1 'polypeptide(L)'
;MKFDNKLTDVMTVAGLNLIAQALTIYDADLRLVLCNAPFQQMFDLPKALVTAGASFEETITHLARSGEYGDVADVRAFVAERVVQARAFEPHYMERTRANGRTISVEGSPLPQGGWVTVYTDISRTKQQEALLRARSDALSGQVLAHAEELSATNRELAAMNTALEEAKRQLILSEARTRLTTEMMPAHIAHVDADAHYTYSNRRLASVMPGRPEELIGKPISDVLGPQAYNCI
;
A
#
# COMPACT_ATOMS: atom_id res chain seq x y z
N MET A 1 -41.65 -1.53 -40.74
CA MET A 1 -40.41 -1.90 -41.47
C MET A 1 -40.14 -3.39 -41.21
N LYS A 2 -40.41 -4.30 -42.20
CA LYS A 2 -39.99 -5.71 -42.10
C LYS A 2 -38.51 -5.72 -42.42
N PHE A 3 -37.67 -5.85 -41.39
CA PHE A 3 -36.25 -6.17 -41.60
C PHE A 3 -36.18 -7.56 -42.24
N ASP A 4 -35.38 -7.69 -43.27
CA ASP A 4 -35.14 -8.99 -43.89
C ASP A 4 -34.45 -9.86 -42.82
N ASN A 5 -35.15 -10.90 -42.31
CA ASN A 5 -34.65 -11.79 -41.25
C ASN A 5 -33.25 -12.31 -41.56
N LYS A 6 -32.95 -12.60 -42.82
CA LYS A 6 -31.67 -13.11 -43.25
C LYS A 6 -30.52 -12.10 -43.08
N LEU A 7 -30.77 -10.81 -43.31
CA LEU A 7 -29.77 -9.75 -43.08
C LEU A 7 -29.53 -9.54 -41.58
N THR A 8 -30.63 -9.55 -40.80
CA THR A 8 -30.52 -9.45 -39.32
C THR A 8 -29.73 -10.58 -38.73
N ASP A 9 -29.94 -11.83 -39.17
CA ASP A 9 -29.18 -12.99 -38.68
C ASP A 9 -27.68 -12.90 -39.02
N VAL A 10 -27.34 -12.48 -40.24
CA VAL A 10 -25.96 -12.30 -40.67
C VAL A 10 -25.25 -11.21 -39.85
N MET A 11 -25.95 -10.08 -39.65
CA MET A 11 -25.36 -8.98 -38.84
C MET A 11 -25.22 -9.34 -37.37
N THR A 12 -26.14 -10.12 -36.81
CA THR A 12 -26.11 -10.61 -35.43
C THR A 12 -24.87 -11.51 -35.23
N VAL A 13 -24.67 -12.49 -36.09
CA VAL A 13 -23.50 -13.38 -36.02
C VAL A 13 -22.22 -12.61 -36.23
N ALA A 14 -22.17 -11.68 -37.19
CA ALA A 14 -21.02 -10.83 -37.39
C ALA A 14 -20.68 -9.98 -36.16
N GLY A 15 -21.70 -9.40 -35.53
CA GLY A 15 -21.56 -8.62 -34.29
C GLY A 15 -21.04 -9.47 -33.12
N LEU A 16 -21.58 -10.68 -32.94
CA LEU A 16 -21.13 -11.62 -31.92
C LEU A 16 -19.66 -12.07 -32.10
N ASN A 17 -19.18 -12.13 -33.34
CA ASN A 17 -17.79 -12.45 -33.63
C ASN A 17 -16.79 -11.31 -33.29
N LEU A 18 -17.29 -10.07 -33.10
CA LEU A 18 -16.44 -8.94 -32.68
C LEU A 18 -16.32 -8.84 -31.16
N ILE A 19 -17.13 -9.57 -30.40
CA ILE A 19 -17.07 -9.62 -28.95
C ILE A 19 -15.86 -10.49 -28.55
N ALA A 20 -15.02 -10.00 -27.63
CA ALA A 20 -13.82 -10.72 -27.20
C ALA A 20 -14.14 -11.99 -26.37
N GLN A 21 -15.32 -12.04 -25.74
CA GLN A 21 -15.78 -13.21 -25.01
C GLN A 21 -16.21 -14.33 -25.96
N ALA A 22 -15.89 -15.56 -25.61
CA ALA A 22 -16.43 -16.73 -26.25
C ALA A 22 -17.89 -16.95 -25.79
N LEU A 23 -18.77 -17.29 -26.72
CA LEU A 23 -20.20 -17.42 -26.46
C LEU A 23 -20.74 -18.66 -27.16
N THR A 24 -21.60 -19.40 -26.44
CA THR A 24 -22.39 -20.50 -26.98
C THR A 24 -23.83 -20.39 -26.58
N ILE A 25 -24.74 -20.79 -27.47
CA ILE A 25 -26.18 -20.95 -27.22
C ILE A 25 -26.55 -22.38 -27.58
N TYR A 26 -27.12 -23.08 -26.63
CA TYR A 26 -27.69 -24.44 -26.83
C TYR A 26 -29.23 -24.37 -26.66
N ASP A 27 -29.95 -25.22 -27.40
CA ASP A 27 -31.38 -25.39 -27.22
C ASP A 27 -31.72 -26.29 -25.99
N ALA A 28 -33.00 -26.58 -25.80
CA ALA A 28 -33.48 -27.44 -24.70
C ALA A 28 -32.98 -28.89 -24.79
N ASP A 29 -32.61 -29.35 -26.00
CA ASP A 29 -32.07 -30.69 -26.24
C ASP A 29 -30.52 -30.73 -26.18
N LEU A 30 -29.93 -29.62 -25.73
CA LEU A 30 -28.48 -29.45 -25.69
C LEU A 30 -27.80 -29.57 -27.06
N ARG A 31 -28.49 -29.07 -28.12
CA ARG A 31 -27.95 -28.89 -29.45
C ARG A 31 -27.48 -27.47 -29.64
N LEU A 32 -26.30 -27.30 -30.20
CA LEU A 32 -25.74 -25.97 -30.47
C LEU A 32 -26.62 -25.22 -31.47
N VAL A 33 -27.13 -24.07 -31.04
CA VAL A 33 -27.87 -23.14 -31.91
C VAL A 33 -26.88 -22.17 -32.56
N LEU A 34 -25.99 -21.62 -31.77
CA LEU A 34 -25.03 -20.62 -32.21
C LEU A 34 -23.79 -20.64 -31.30
N CYS A 35 -22.62 -20.40 -31.87
CA CYS A 35 -21.43 -19.96 -31.16
C CYS A 35 -20.74 -18.87 -31.97
N ASN A 36 -19.85 -18.12 -31.32
CA ASN A 36 -19.04 -17.12 -32.00
C ASN A 36 -17.63 -17.67 -32.31
N ALA A 37 -16.89 -16.98 -33.19
CA ALA A 37 -15.53 -17.36 -33.56
C ALA A 37 -14.56 -17.40 -32.35
N PRO A 38 -14.61 -16.50 -31.35
CA PRO A 38 -13.83 -16.62 -30.14
C PRO A 38 -14.00 -17.95 -29.38
N PHE A 39 -15.21 -18.54 -29.38
CA PHE A 39 -15.43 -19.85 -28.75
C PHE A 39 -14.61 -20.95 -29.43
N GLN A 40 -14.66 -21.01 -30.76
CA GLN A 40 -13.87 -21.96 -31.51
C GLN A 40 -12.37 -21.79 -31.28
N GLN A 41 -11.89 -20.54 -31.32
CA GLN A 41 -10.49 -20.20 -31.12
C GLN A 41 -10.01 -20.48 -29.70
N MET A 42 -10.85 -20.12 -28.69
CA MET A 42 -10.48 -20.30 -27.28
C MET A 42 -10.21 -21.78 -26.95
N PHE A 43 -11.03 -22.68 -27.49
CA PHE A 43 -10.98 -24.10 -27.18
C PHE A 43 -10.38 -24.97 -28.29
N ASP A 44 -9.91 -24.36 -29.36
CA ASP A 44 -9.35 -25.04 -30.54
C ASP A 44 -10.27 -26.15 -31.08
N LEU A 45 -11.56 -25.82 -31.25
CA LEU A 45 -12.57 -26.79 -31.60
C LEU A 45 -12.60 -27.08 -33.11
N PRO A 46 -12.76 -28.36 -33.51
CA PRO A 46 -13.00 -28.71 -34.90
C PRO A 46 -14.34 -28.16 -35.41
N LYS A 47 -14.41 -27.83 -36.68
CA LYS A 47 -15.61 -27.24 -37.31
C LYS A 47 -16.90 -28.02 -37.04
N ALA A 48 -16.83 -29.33 -36.94
CA ALA A 48 -17.98 -30.18 -36.65
C ALA A 48 -18.67 -29.87 -35.33
N LEU A 49 -17.90 -29.44 -34.30
CA LEU A 49 -18.40 -29.14 -32.96
C LEU A 49 -18.86 -27.67 -32.79
N VAL A 50 -18.64 -26.83 -33.77
CA VAL A 50 -19.09 -25.41 -33.78
C VAL A 50 -20.14 -25.15 -34.88
N THR A 51 -20.68 -26.17 -35.47
CA THR A 51 -21.76 -26.11 -36.45
C THR A 51 -23.10 -26.27 -35.72
N ALA A 52 -24.13 -25.51 -36.14
CA ALA A 52 -25.47 -25.66 -35.61
C ALA A 52 -25.94 -27.10 -35.59
N GLY A 53 -26.53 -27.58 -34.50
CA GLY A 53 -26.96 -28.97 -34.27
C GLY A 53 -25.89 -29.82 -33.59
N ALA A 54 -24.63 -29.35 -33.42
CA ALA A 54 -23.60 -30.08 -32.69
C ALA A 54 -24.03 -30.41 -31.25
N SER A 55 -23.66 -31.58 -30.76
CA SER A 55 -24.05 -32.04 -29.44
C SER A 55 -23.18 -31.39 -28.34
N PHE A 56 -23.78 -30.94 -27.27
CA PHE A 56 -23.07 -30.50 -26.05
C PHE A 56 -22.20 -31.65 -25.51
N GLU A 57 -22.76 -32.85 -25.44
CA GLU A 57 -22.04 -34.04 -24.96
C GLU A 57 -20.77 -34.33 -25.77
N GLU A 58 -20.85 -34.26 -27.12
CA GLU A 58 -19.69 -34.41 -27.99
C GLU A 58 -18.64 -33.33 -27.79
N THR A 59 -19.09 -32.09 -27.58
CA THR A 59 -18.19 -30.96 -27.28
C THR A 59 -17.47 -31.14 -25.95
N ILE A 60 -18.18 -31.51 -24.86
CA ILE A 60 -17.55 -31.79 -23.56
C ILE A 60 -16.64 -33.02 -23.64
N THR A 61 -17.03 -34.04 -24.38
CA THR A 61 -16.18 -35.24 -24.59
C THR A 61 -14.88 -34.88 -25.30
N HIS A 62 -14.93 -34.05 -26.32
CA HIS A 62 -13.74 -33.55 -27.01
C HIS A 62 -12.83 -32.73 -26.06
N LEU A 63 -13.41 -31.79 -25.32
CA LEU A 63 -12.66 -30.97 -24.38
C LEU A 63 -12.02 -31.79 -23.26
N ALA A 64 -12.71 -32.80 -22.74
CA ALA A 64 -12.16 -33.68 -21.72
C ALA A 64 -10.98 -34.51 -22.25
N ARG A 65 -11.10 -35.03 -23.48
CA ARG A 65 -10.02 -35.81 -24.13
C ARG A 65 -8.83 -34.94 -24.53
N SER A 66 -9.04 -33.69 -24.87
CA SER A 66 -7.95 -32.74 -25.19
C SER A 66 -7.23 -32.19 -23.95
N GLY A 67 -7.62 -32.63 -22.74
CA GLY A 67 -7.00 -32.18 -21.48
C GLY A 67 -7.44 -30.82 -20.98
N GLU A 68 -8.51 -30.24 -21.55
CA GLU A 68 -9.02 -28.93 -21.16
C GLU A 68 -9.45 -28.87 -19.67
N TYR A 69 -9.85 -30.01 -19.10
CA TYR A 69 -10.23 -30.14 -17.70
C TYR A 69 -9.14 -30.81 -16.83
N GLY A 70 -7.91 -30.91 -17.35
CA GLY A 70 -6.83 -31.64 -16.72
C GLY A 70 -6.93 -33.15 -16.94
N ASP A 71 -6.35 -33.94 -16.03
CA ASP A 71 -6.37 -35.41 -16.12
C ASP A 71 -7.71 -35.92 -15.55
N VAL A 72 -8.62 -36.28 -16.47
CA VAL A 72 -9.94 -36.83 -16.14
C VAL A 72 -9.87 -38.35 -16.21
N ALA A 73 -9.88 -39.03 -15.05
CA ALA A 73 -9.72 -40.50 -14.96
C ALA A 73 -10.85 -41.25 -15.68
N ASP A 74 -12.08 -40.82 -15.60
CA ASP A 74 -13.24 -41.41 -16.30
C ASP A 74 -13.98 -40.32 -17.10
N VAL A 75 -13.64 -40.19 -18.37
CA VAL A 75 -14.26 -39.20 -19.26
C VAL A 75 -15.75 -39.45 -19.44
N ARG A 76 -16.25 -40.69 -19.39
CA ARG A 76 -17.68 -40.96 -19.57
C ARG A 76 -18.47 -40.51 -18.38
N ALA A 77 -18.03 -40.80 -17.15
CA ALA A 77 -18.67 -40.37 -15.94
C ALA A 77 -18.66 -38.84 -15.81
N PHE A 78 -17.52 -38.22 -16.13
CA PHE A 78 -17.37 -36.77 -16.15
C PHE A 78 -18.35 -36.08 -17.12
N VAL A 79 -18.44 -36.58 -18.35
CA VAL A 79 -19.34 -36.02 -19.35
C VAL A 79 -20.80 -36.22 -18.98
N ALA A 80 -21.18 -37.39 -18.45
CA ALA A 80 -22.54 -37.65 -17.99
C ALA A 80 -22.97 -36.67 -16.88
N GLU A 81 -22.08 -36.41 -15.91
CA GLU A 81 -22.29 -35.41 -14.85
C GLU A 81 -22.52 -34.00 -15.43
N ARG A 82 -21.69 -33.57 -16.38
CA ARG A 82 -21.81 -32.27 -17.05
C ARG A 82 -23.11 -32.12 -17.84
N VAL A 83 -23.53 -33.18 -18.51
CA VAL A 83 -24.83 -33.20 -19.22
C VAL A 83 -26.00 -33.09 -18.25
N VAL A 84 -25.96 -33.78 -17.09
CA VAL A 84 -26.99 -33.66 -16.06
C VAL A 84 -27.05 -32.24 -15.50
N GLN A 85 -25.89 -31.65 -15.21
CA GLN A 85 -25.81 -30.26 -14.74
C GLN A 85 -26.36 -29.27 -15.80
N ALA A 86 -25.98 -29.43 -17.05
CA ALA A 86 -26.47 -28.58 -18.15
C ALA A 86 -27.98 -28.68 -18.34
N ARG A 87 -28.59 -29.88 -18.15
CA ARG A 87 -30.04 -30.09 -18.23
C ARG A 87 -30.83 -29.47 -17.09
N ALA A 88 -30.22 -29.16 -15.96
CA ALA A 88 -30.85 -28.44 -14.86
C ALA A 88 -31.15 -26.98 -15.20
N PHE A 89 -30.47 -26.41 -16.21
CA PHE A 89 -30.57 -25.01 -16.63
C PHE A 89 -30.52 -24.01 -15.46
N GLU A 90 -29.70 -24.31 -14.44
CA GLU A 90 -29.49 -23.44 -13.30
C GLU A 90 -28.40 -22.40 -13.60
N PRO A 91 -28.68 -21.09 -13.37
CA PRO A 91 -27.69 -20.05 -13.55
C PRO A 91 -26.44 -20.36 -12.71
N HIS A 92 -25.27 -20.23 -13.33
CA HIS A 92 -24.03 -20.45 -12.62
C HIS A 92 -22.92 -19.51 -13.08
N TYR A 93 -22.04 -19.22 -12.14
CA TYR A 93 -20.76 -18.56 -12.39
C TYR A 93 -19.65 -19.40 -11.78
N MET A 94 -18.60 -19.64 -12.53
CA MET A 94 -17.39 -20.31 -12.03
C MET A 94 -16.15 -19.74 -12.68
N GLU A 95 -15.04 -19.79 -11.95
CA GLU A 95 -13.73 -19.50 -12.49
C GLU A 95 -12.90 -20.79 -12.49
N ARG A 96 -12.16 -21.01 -13.54
CA ARG A 96 -11.23 -22.15 -13.61
C ARG A 96 -9.98 -21.81 -14.38
N THR A 97 -8.88 -22.42 -13.97
CA THR A 97 -7.63 -22.37 -14.72
C THR A 97 -7.61 -23.54 -15.71
N ARG A 98 -7.34 -23.22 -16.96
CA ARG A 98 -7.23 -24.17 -18.05
C ARG A 98 -5.85 -24.84 -18.03
N ALA A 99 -5.71 -25.96 -18.73
CA ALA A 99 -4.43 -26.68 -18.86
C ALA A 99 -3.29 -25.82 -19.42
N ASN A 100 -3.60 -24.80 -20.22
CA ASN A 100 -2.62 -23.85 -20.76
C ASN A 100 -2.23 -22.71 -19.77
N GLY A 101 -2.67 -22.78 -18.51
CA GLY A 101 -2.39 -21.78 -17.47
C GLY A 101 -3.24 -20.51 -17.50
N ARG A 102 -4.12 -20.35 -18.48
CA ARG A 102 -5.04 -19.22 -18.53
C ARG A 102 -6.23 -19.44 -17.60
N THR A 103 -6.69 -18.40 -16.94
CA THR A 103 -7.89 -18.42 -16.11
C THR A 103 -9.07 -17.84 -16.87
N ILE A 104 -10.17 -18.59 -16.92
CA ILE A 104 -11.41 -18.15 -17.53
C ILE A 104 -12.53 -18.09 -16.50
N SER A 105 -13.44 -17.12 -16.64
CA SER A 105 -14.77 -17.18 -16.04
C SER A 105 -15.73 -17.85 -17.02
N VAL A 106 -16.63 -18.64 -16.48
CA VAL A 106 -17.71 -19.31 -17.19
C VAL A 106 -19.01 -18.88 -16.54
N GLU A 107 -19.84 -18.17 -17.29
CA GLU A 107 -21.14 -17.70 -16.83
C GLU A 107 -22.23 -18.31 -17.71
N GLY A 108 -23.14 -19.00 -17.09
CA GLY A 108 -24.24 -19.65 -17.77
C GLY A 108 -25.60 -19.15 -17.29
N SER A 109 -26.54 -18.95 -18.22
CA SER A 109 -27.89 -18.50 -17.91
C SER A 109 -28.93 -19.14 -18.83
N PRO A 110 -30.14 -19.50 -18.30
CA PRO A 110 -31.23 -20.00 -19.11
C PRO A 110 -31.84 -18.89 -19.98
N LEU A 111 -32.30 -19.26 -21.15
CA LEU A 111 -33.01 -18.35 -22.04
C LEU A 111 -34.52 -18.42 -21.80
N PRO A 112 -35.25 -17.28 -21.83
CA PRO A 112 -36.72 -17.27 -21.60
C PRO A 112 -37.52 -18.15 -22.55
N GLN A 113 -37.05 -18.32 -23.77
CA GLN A 113 -37.68 -19.16 -24.81
C GLN A 113 -37.27 -20.63 -24.77
N GLY A 114 -36.52 -21.03 -23.75
CA GLY A 114 -35.89 -22.33 -23.63
C GLY A 114 -34.46 -22.32 -24.16
N GLY A 115 -33.64 -23.27 -23.63
CA GLY A 115 -32.25 -23.36 -23.97
C GLY A 115 -31.32 -22.58 -23.00
N TRP A 116 -30.05 -22.44 -23.37
CA TRP A 116 -28.97 -22.02 -22.48
C TRP A 116 -27.94 -21.17 -23.20
N VAL A 117 -27.51 -20.09 -22.60
CA VAL A 117 -26.37 -19.28 -23.05
C VAL A 117 -25.20 -19.42 -22.08
N THR A 118 -24.01 -19.64 -22.63
CA THR A 118 -22.77 -19.61 -21.82
C THR A 118 -21.81 -18.59 -22.42
N VAL A 119 -21.24 -17.77 -21.55
CA VAL A 119 -20.19 -16.80 -21.86
C VAL A 119 -18.90 -17.21 -21.16
N TYR A 120 -17.82 -17.23 -21.91
CA TYR A 120 -16.49 -17.53 -21.41
C TYR A 120 -15.61 -16.28 -21.57
N THR A 121 -15.00 -15.82 -20.49
CA THR A 121 -14.13 -14.65 -20.53
C THR A 121 -12.74 -15.02 -20.03
N ASP A 122 -11.70 -14.69 -20.79
CA ASP A 122 -10.30 -14.81 -20.30
C ASP A 122 -10.05 -13.70 -19.26
N ILE A 123 -9.92 -14.10 -18.01
CA ILE A 123 -9.66 -13.22 -16.87
C ILE A 123 -8.23 -13.34 -16.35
N SER A 124 -7.33 -13.96 -17.10
CA SER A 124 -5.94 -14.17 -16.68
C SER A 124 -5.23 -12.87 -16.30
N ARG A 125 -5.41 -11.84 -17.14
CA ARG A 125 -4.82 -10.53 -16.90
C ARG A 125 -5.38 -9.87 -15.64
N THR A 126 -6.68 -9.97 -15.42
CA THR A 126 -7.36 -9.44 -14.22
C THR A 126 -6.82 -10.12 -12.98
N LYS A 127 -6.71 -11.46 -12.98
CA LYS A 127 -6.15 -12.22 -11.86
C LYS A 127 -4.69 -11.89 -11.56
N GLN A 128 -3.88 -11.69 -12.59
CA GLN A 128 -2.50 -11.24 -12.44
C GLN A 128 -2.42 -9.84 -11.81
N GLN A 129 -3.27 -8.91 -12.26
CA GLN A 129 -3.33 -7.57 -11.70
C GLN A 129 -3.80 -7.58 -10.24
N GLU A 130 -4.83 -8.37 -9.92
CA GLU A 130 -5.30 -8.55 -8.54
C GLU A 130 -4.20 -9.10 -7.63
N ALA A 131 -3.49 -10.14 -8.07
CA ALA A 131 -2.38 -10.73 -7.32
C ALA A 131 -1.24 -9.72 -7.08
N LEU A 132 -0.88 -8.94 -8.10
CA LEU A 132 0.14 -7.89 -7.98
C LEU A 132 -0.29 -6.79 -6.99
N LEU A 133 -1.55 -6.35 -7.08
CA LEU A 133 -2.08 -5.32 -6.18
C LEU A 133 -2.12 -5.81 -4.72
N ARG A 134 -2.51 -7.07 -4.48
CA ARG A 134 -2.48 -7.69 -3.15
C ARG A 134 -1.06 -7.73 -2.60
N ALA A 135 -0.11 -8.25 -3.38
CA ALA A 135 1.29 -8.31 -2.95
C ALA A 135 1.86 -6.92 -2.63
N ARG A 136 1.51 -5.90 -3.42
CA ARG A 136 1.93 -4.52 -3.18
C ARG A 136 1.28 -3.94 -1.91
N SER A 137 0.00 -4.22 -1.69
CA SER A 137 -0.72 -3.79 -0.47
C SER A 137 -0.10 -4.40 0.79
N ASP A 138 0.21 -5.70 0.75
CA ASP A 138 0.84 -6.39 1.87
C ASP A 138 2.24 -5.83 2.18
N ALA A 139 3.03 -5.58 1.14
CA ALA A 139 4.36 -4.97 1.29
C ALA A 139 4.27 -3.55 1.88
N LEU A 140 3.34 -2.72 1.40
CA LEU A 140 3.12 -1.37 1.93
C LEU A 140 2.65 -1.40 3.39
N SER A 141 1.75 -2.31 3.74
CA SER A 141 1.28 -2.48 5.12
C SER A 141 2.43 -2.86 6.06
N GLY A 142 3.34 -3.74 5.62
CA GLY A 142 4.55 -4.07 6.37
C GLY A 142 5.49 -2.88 6.56
N GLN A 143 5.69 -2.05 5.53
CA GLN A 143 6.50 -0.84 5.62
C GLN A 143 5.90 0.19 6.59
N VAL A 144 4.57 0.41 6.51
CA VAL A 144 3.88 1.33 7.42
C VAL A 144 4.05 0.90 8.88
N LEU A 145 3.90 -0.40 9.16
CA LEU A 145 4.09 -0.92 10.51
C LEU A 145 5.52 -0.71 11.01
N ALA A 146 6.52 -1.04 10.20
CA ALA A 146 7.93 -0.84 10.55
C ALA A 146 8.27 0.63 10.83
N HIS A 147 7.79 1.56 9.98
CA HIS A 147 7.99 2.99 10.22
C HIS A 147 7.25 3.49 11.48
N ALA A 148 6.07 2.97 11.78
CA ALA A 148 5.35 3.33 13.00
C ALA A 148 6.10 2.89 14.27
N GLU A 149 6.72 1.71 14.25
CA GLU A 149 7.55 1.20 15.34
C GLU A 149 8.82 2.04 15.53
N GLU A 150 9.52 2.37 14.43
CA GLU A 150 10.70 3.23 14.44
C GLU A 150 10.37 4.64 14.97
N LEU A 151 9.29 5.25 14.47
CA LEU A 151 8.83 6.56 14.93
C LEU A 151 8.47 6.55 16.43
N SER A 152 7.82 5.49 16.90
CA SER A 152 7.48 5.31 18.31
C SER A 152 8.74 5.19 19.18
N ALA A 153 9.77 4.47 18.71
CA ALA A 153 11.04 4.35 19.40
C ALA A 153 11.77 5.70 19.48
N THR A 154 11.87 6.42 18.35
CA THR A 154 12.50 7.74 18.27
C THR A 154 11.79 8.78 19.17
N ASN A 155 10.47 8.76 19.18
CA ASN A 155 9.70 9.66 20.05
C ASN A 155 9.94 9.38 21.55
N ARG A 156 10.08 8.12 21.95
CA ARG A 156 10.42 7.78 23.34
C ARG A 156 11.83 8.26 23.73
N GLU A 157 12.78 8.10 22.80
CA GLU A 157 14.14 8.59 23.01
C GLU A 157 14.20 10.12 23.13
N LEU A 158 13.51 10.83 22.23
CA LEU A 158 13.40 12.29 22.27
C LEU A 158 12.74 12.77 23.59
N ALA A 159 11.70 12.11 24.05
CA ALA A 159 11.05 12.44 25.31
C ALA A 159 12.00 12.25 26.50
N ALA A 160 12.78 11.17 26.51
CA ALA A 160 13.77 10.94 27.55
C ALA A 160 14.90 11.98 27.53
N MET A 161 15.41 12.33 26.34
CA MET A 161 16.43 13.38 26.18
C MET A 161 15.92 14.75 26.60
N ASN A 162 14.71 15.13 26.25
CA ASN A 162 14.08 16.38 26.66
C ASN A 162 13.95 16.46 28.20
N THR A 163 13.52 15.38 28.83
CA THR A 163 13.43 15.31 30.29
C THR A 163 14.79 15.49 30.96
N ALA A 164 15.82 14.82 30.43
CA ALA A 164 17.20 14.94 30.94
C ALA A 164 17.75 16.37 30.74
N LEU A 165 17.48 16.99 29.58
CA LEU A 165 17.89 18.36 29.29
C LEU A 165 17.25 19.38 30.24
N GLU A 166 15.94 19.26 30.50
CA GLU A 166 15.24 20.16 31.44
C GLU A 166 15.78 20.00 32.87
N GLU A 167 16.09 18.79 33.31
CA GLU A 167 16.70 18.55 34.61
C GLU A 167 18.11 19.15 34.69
N ALA A 168 18.96 18.92 33.64
CA ALA A 168 20.30 19.53 33.60
C ALA A 168 20.25 21.05 33.61
N LYS A 169 19.33 21.67 32.88
CA LYS A 169 19.10 23.11 32.87
C LYS A 169 18.67 23.63 34.24
N ARG A 170 17.77 22.90 34.90
CA ARG A 170 17.36 23.21 36.26
C ARG A 170 18.53 23.16 37.24
N GLN A 171 19.35 22.12 37.17
CA GLN A 171 20.54 21.98 38.03
C GLN A 171 21.56 23.10 37.78
N LEU A 172 21.75 23.49 36.52
CA LEU A 172 22.63 24.60 36.16
C LEU A 172 22.14 25.92 36.78
N ILE A 173 20.87 26.24 36.65
CA ILE A 173 20.27 27.47 37.24
C ILE A 173 20.44 27.48 38.75
N LEU A 174 20.19 26.35 39.42
CA LEU A 174 20.36 26.25 40.87
C LEU A 174 21.83 26.41 41.30
N SER A 175 22.75 25.80 40.55
CA SER A 175 24.20 25.91 40.80
C SER A 175 24.68 27.34 40.58
N GLU A 176 24.23 28.01 39.52
CA GLU A 176 24.56 29.43 39.27
C GLU A 176 24.03 30.34 40.36
N ALA A 177 22.77 30.18 40.77
CA ALA A 177 22.20 30.94 41.86
C ALA A 177 22.94 30.73 43.18
N ARG A 178 23.30 29.49 43.48
CA ARG A 178 24.08 29.14 44.68
C ARG A 178 25.48 29.78 44.65
N THR A 179 26.18 29.71 43.56
CA THR A 179 27.49 30.34 43.39
C THR A 179 27.40 31.85 43.58
N ARG A 180 26.42 32.48 42.94
CA ARG A 180 26.17 33.92 43.07
C ARG A 180 25.88 34.32 44.51
N LEU A 181 25.00 33.64 45.22
CA LEU A 181 24.71 33.91 46.62
C LEU A 181 25.97 33.78 47.48
N THR A 182 26.77 32.72 47.28
CA THR A 182 28.00 32.51 48.04
C THR A 182 28.99 33.64 47.83
N THR A 183 29.20 34.09 46.59
CA THR A 183 30.13 35.21 46.29
C THR A 183 29.62 36.55 46.83
N GLU A 184 28.32 36.80 46.81
CA GLU A 184 27.72 38.01 47.38
C GLU A 184 27.82 38.06 48.92
N MET A 185 27.81 36.88 49.56
CA MET A 185 27.90 36.80 51.05
C MET A 185 29.33 36.87 51.57
N MET A 186 30.37 36.70 50.71
CA MET A 186 31.76 36.78 51.14
C MET A 186 32.15 38.18 51.64
N PRO A 187 32.93 38.30 52.70
CA PRO A 187 33.35 39.58 53.23
C PRO A 187 34.48 40.26 52.42
N ALA A 188 34.78 39.74 51.23
CA ALA A 188 35.78 40.25 50.33
C ALA A 188 35.19 40.64 48.97
N HIS A 189 35.81 41.58 48.28
CA HIS A 189 35.48 41.89 46.90
C HIS A 189 36.00 40.78 46.00
N ILE A 190 35.10 40.16 45.21
CA ILE A 190 35.43 39.13 44.21
C ILE A 190 35.02 39.68 42.87
N ALA A 191 35.96 39.65 41.95
CA ALA A 191 35.72 40.04 40.55
C ALA A 191 36.38 39.08 39.59
N HIS A 192 35.78 38.92 38.40
CA HIS A 192 36.40 38.24 37.24
C HIS A 192 36.71 39.29 36.19
N VAL A 193 37.78 39.07 35.46
CA VAL A 193 38.20 39.88 34.32
C VAL A 193 38.47 38.99 33.12
N ASP A 194 38.27 39.51 31.92
CA ASP A 194 38.63 38.83 30.70
C ASP A 194 40.14 39.01 30.35
N ALA A 195 40.53 38.48 29.20
CA ALA A 195 41.93 38.55 28.72
C ALA A 195 42.36 39.97 28.36
N ASP A 196 41.42 40.88 28.12
CA ASP A 196 41.66 42.29 27.80
C ASP A 196 41.57 43.19 29.09
N ALA A 197 41.58 42.56 30.24
CA ALA A 197 41.53 43.20 31.57
C ALA A 197 40.26 44.01 31.83
N HIS A 198 39.09 43.59 31.24
CA HIS A 198 37.79 44.20 31.56
C HIS A 198 37.01 43.34 32.55
N TYR A 199 36.30 44.00 33.45
CA TYR A 199 35.45 43.30 34.43
C TYR A 199 34.28 42.58 33.75
N THR A 200 34.20 41.27 33.93
CA THR A 200 33.09 40.43 33.48
C THR A 200 32.11 40.07 34.61
N TYR A 201 32.58 40.13 35.85
CA TYR A 201 31.79 39.91 37.07
C TYR A 201 32.35 40.70 38.21
N SER A 202 31.46 41.17 39.14
CA SER A 202 31.82 41.75 40.42
C SER A 202 30.72 41.51 41.44
N ASN A 203 31.08 41.06 42.65
CA ASN A 203 30.11 41.01 43.76
C ASN A 203 29.86 42.38 44.34
N ARG A 204 28.78 42.58 45.08
CA ARG A 204 28.37 43.88 45.64
C ARG A 204 29.27 44.45 46.75
N ARG A 205 30.33 43.72 47.11
CA ARG A 205 31.21 44.17 48.20
C ARG A 205 32.23 45.25 47.82
N LEU A 206 32.34 45.59 46.54
CA LEU A 206 33.29 46.64 46.12
C LEU A 206 33.09 47.95 46.87
N ALA A 207 31.89 48.45 46.95
CA ALA A 207 31.56 49.74 47.61
C ALA A 207 31.94 49.73 49.12
N SER A 208 31.88 48.57 49.79
CA SER A 208 32.26 48.44 51.19
C SER A 208 33.75 48.27 51.41
N VAL A 209 34.47 47.74 50.44
CA VAL A 209 35.96 47.49 50.51
C VAL A 209 36.73 48.66 49.93
N MET A 210 36.19 49.35 48.92
CA MET A 210 36.81 50.48 48.22
C MET A 210 35.80 51.63 48.05
N PRO A 211 35.57 52.43 49.07
CA PRO A 211 34.65 53.55 48.99
C PRO A 211 35.04 54.56 47.90
N GLY A 212 34.02 55.06 47.15
CA GLY A 212 34.23 56.05 46.08
C GLY A 212 34.51 55.44 44.70
N ARG A 213 34.44 54.11 44.54
CA ARG A 213 34.54 53.43 43.22
C ARG A 213 33.16 53.34 42.58
N PRO A 214 33.12 53.26 41.21
CA PRO A 214 31.85 53.19 40.50
C PRO A 214 31.06 51.93 40.85
N GLU A 215 29.73 52.06 41.03
CA GLU A 215 28.81 50.94 41.31
C GLU A 215 28.73 49.93 40.17
N GLU A 216 28.84 50.42 38.93
CA GLU A 216 28.84 49.54 37.73
C GLU A 216 30.26 49.36 37.23
N LEU A 217 30.76 48.12 37.37
CA LEU A 217 32.10 47.73 36.92
C LEU A 217 32.09 46.93 35.59
N ILE A 218 31.03 46.21 35.30
CA ILE A 218 30.99 45.30 34.17
C ILE A 218 31.33 46.04 32.88
N GLY A 219 32.28 45.49 32.09
CA GLY A 219 32.75 46.05 30.85
C GLY A 219 33.79 47.20 30.99
N LYS A 220 34.14 47.64 32.22
CA LYS A 220 35.19 48.65 32.41
C LYS A 220 36.58 48.00 32.57
N PRO A 221 37.64 48.65 32.04
CA PRO A 221 38.99 48.15 32.26
C PRO A 221 39.44 48.29 33.73
N ILE A 222 40.25 47.37 34.21
CA ILE A 222 40.77 47.35 35.60
C ILE A 222 41.48 48.66 35.93
N SER A 223 42.29 49.21 34.96
CA SER A 223 43.03 50.47 35.12
C SER A 223 42.14 51.64 35.54
N ASP A 224 40.95 51.74 35.00
CA ASP A 224 40.02 52.84 35.25
C ASP A 224 39.38 52.77 36.64
N VAL A 225 39.23 51.54 37.12
CA VAL A 225 38.57 51.24 38.37
C VAL A 225 39.54 51.29 39.56
N LEU A 226 40.70 50.66 39.46
CA LEU A 226 41.67 50.62 40.55
C LEU A 226 42.60 51.84 40.58
N GLY A 227 42.77 52.52 39.44
CA GLY A 227 43.71 53.62 39.27
C GLY A 227 45.15 53.13 39.02
N PRO A 228 46.03 54.00 38.53
CA PRO A 228 47.37 53.61 38.07
C PRO A 228 48.31 53.05 39.13
N GLN A 229 48.16 53.44 40.41
CA GLN A 229 49.00 52.92 41.48
C GLN A 229 48.67 51.46 41.90
N ALA A 230 47.41 51.09 41.92
CA ALA A 230 46.97 49.75 42.29
C ALA A 230 47.09 48.77 41.10
N TYR A 231 46.95 49.25 39.88
CA TYR A 231 47.10 48.43 38.66
C TYR A 231 48.53 47.91 38.44
N ASN A 232 49.55 48.70 38.84
CA ASN A 232 50.96 48.30 38.73
C ASN A 232 51.40 47.26 39.77
N CYS A 233 50.54 46.89 40.73
CA CYS A 233 50.81 45.90 41.77
C CYS A 233 50.18 44.53 41.49
N ILE A 234 49.39 44.39 40.39
CA ILE A 234 48.75 43.14 39.94
C ILE A 234 49.48 42.61 38.71
#